data_2a9c2e23b0e4d675921309d8f18d5330
#
_entry.id   2a9c2e23b0e4d675921309d8f18d5330
#
_cell.length_a   1.000
_cell.length_b   1.000
_cell.length_c   1.000
_cell.angle_alpha   90.00
_cell.angle_beta   90.00
_cell.angle_gamma   90.00
#
_symmetry.space_group_name_H-M   'P 1'
#
loop_
_entity.id
_entity.type
_entity.pdbx_description
1 polymer ?
#
loop_
_entity_poly.entity_id
_entity_poly.type
_entity_poly.pdbx_seq_one_letter_code
_entity_poly.pdbx_strand_id
1 'polypeptide(L)'
;QKRAEEGVGGRPNRWKWECEQFRDYVLFMSNTGLRPDEAARLEFRDVTIVQDWDTQETILEIEVRGKRGTGYCKSTAEAVDVFRRLSARQRKRQEPGPTDPIFPGGTPRELMNNVLGELNLKFDREGCRRTCYSLRHTYICTRLMNGADIYQIAKNCRTSVEMIEKFYAAHLKTTLDASAINVRKSTKLTFRNGSDTLPAQAPAALSS
;
A
#
# COMPACT_ATOMS: atom_id res chain seq x y z
N GLN A 1 -3.19 3.31 26.28
CA GLN A 1 -3.24 1.91 26.76
C GLN A 1 -3.94 1.76 28.13
N LYS A 2 -3.70 2.65 29.12
CA LYS A 2 -4.30 2.51 30.48
C LYS A 2 -5.83 2.51 30.53
N ARG A 3 -6.55 3.16 29.59
CA ARG A 3 -8.03 3.18 29.55
C ARG A 3 -8.67 1.97 28.84
N ALA A 4 -7.86 1.12 28.21
CA ALA A 4 -8.36 -0.02 27.43
C ALA A 4 -8.56 -1.29 28.28
N GLU A 5 -8.06 -1.33 29.51
CA GLU A 5 -8.01 -2.54 30.34
C GLU A 5 -9.17 -2.68 31.34
N GLU A 6 -9.97 -1.62 31.54
CA GLU A 6 -11.07 -1.63 32.50
C GLU A 6 -12.42 -1.90 31.83
N GLY A 7 -12.68 -3.13 31.47
CA GLY A 7 -14.01 -3.62 31.06
C GLY A 7 -14.79 -4.16 32.25
N VAL A 8 -15.75 -3.40 32.80
CA VAL A 8 -16.69 -3.90 33.79
C VAL A 8 -17.85 -4.62 33.10
N GLY A 9 -18.00 -5.92 33.40
CA GLY A 9 -19.21 -6.68 33.11
C GLY A 9 -19.41 -7.11 31.65
N GLY A 10 -18.61 -8.04 31.12
CA GLY A 10 -18.96 -8.91 29.97
C GLY A 10 -19.29 -8.25 28.62
N ARG A 11 -19.40 -6.94 28.54
CA ARG A 11 -19.58 -6.19 27.29
C ARG A 11 -18.23 -5.85 26.71
N PRO A 12 -18.04 -5.99 25.34
CA PRO A 12 -16.82 -5.57 24.71
C PRO A 12 -16.53 -4.11 25.06
N ASN A 13 -15.35 -3.82 25.62
CA ASN A 13 -14.94 -2.46 25.93
C ASN A 13 -14.93 -1.65 24.61
N ARG A 14 -15.89 -0.74 24.46
CA ARG A 14 -16.04 0.10 23.26
C ARG A 14 -14.75 0.84 22.94
N TRP A 15 -14.07 1.35 23.96
CA TRP A 15 -12.78 2.04 23.80
C TRP A 15 -11.68 1.13 23.25
N LYS A 16 -11.61 -0.12 23.72
CA LYS A 16 -10.64 -1.09 23.21
C LYS A 16 -10.87 -1.33 21.71
N TRP A 17 -12.11 -1.54 21.32
CA TRP A 17 -12.47 -1.74 19.91
C TRP A 17 -12.13 -0.51 19.06
N GLU A 18 -12.46 0.70 19.52
CA GLU A 18 -12.18 1.95 18.81
C GLU A 18 -10.66 2.18 18.64
N CYS A 19 -9.86 1.93 19.69
CA CYS A 19 -8.40 2.03 19.64
C CYS A 19 -7.77 1.02 18.68
N GLU A 20 -8.25 -0.23 18.70
CA GLU A 20 -7.77 -1.27 17.77
C GLU A 20 -8.17 -0.95 16.33
N GLN A 21 -9.38 -0.46 16.11
CA GLN A 21 -9.85 -0.04 14.80
C GLN A 21 -9.04 1.15 14.28
N PHE A 22 -8.75 2.12 15.13
CA PHE A 22 -7.91 3.26 14.78
C PHE A 22 -6.48 2.87 14.46
N ARG A 23 -5.85 2.01 15.26
CA ARG A 23 -4.51 1.48 14.99
C ARG A 23 -4.47 0.83 13.61
N ASP A 24 -5.43 -0.04 13.32
CA ASP A 24 -5.46 -0.76 12.06
C ASP A 24 -5.82 0.19 10.88
N TYR A 25 -6.62 1.24 11.10
CA TYR A 25 -6.82 2.31 10.12
C TYR A 25 -5.50 3.01 9.78
N VAL A 26 -4.72 3.42 10.78
CA VAL A 26 -3.42 4.10 10.57
C VAL A 26 -2.48 3.19 9.77
N LEU A 27 -2.34 1.93 10.17
CA LEU A 27 -1.49 0.96 9.49
C LEU A 27 -1.96 0.68 8.06
N PHE A 28 -3.26 0.51 7.85
CA PHE A 28 -3.84 0.29 6.52
C PHE A 28 -3.55 1.46 5.59
N MET A 29 -3.82 2.68 6.03
CA MET A 29 -3.58 3.89 5.25
C MET A 29 -2.10 4.10 4.92
N SER A 30 -1.20 3.79 5.87
CA SER A 30 0.25 3.90 5.67
C SER A 30 0.83 2.84 4.73
N ASN A 31 0.07 1.78 4.42
CA ASN A 31 0.48 0.68 3.55
C ASN A 31 -0.30 0.61 2.22
N THR A 32 -1.27 1.50 2.01
CA THR A 32 -2.07 1.55 0.77
C THR A 32 -2.01 2.89 0.05
N GLY A 33 -1.69 3.96 0.76
CA GLY A 33 -1.65 5.32 0.22
C GLY A 33 -3.00 5.86 -0.24
N LEU A 34 -4.12 5.27 0.19
CA LEU A 34 -5.47 5.73 -0.12
C LEU A 34 -5.74 7.14 0.39
N ARG A 35 -6.68 7.85 -0.23
CA ARG A 35 -7.26 9.05 0.36
C ARG A 35 -8.22 8.67 1.50
N PRO A 36 -8.34 9.50 2.55
CA PRO A 36 -9.27 9.21 3.65
C PRO A 36 -10.73 9.03 3.21
N ASP A 37 -11.17 9.75 2.20
CA ASP A 37 -12.53 9.61 1.66
C ASP A 37 -12.71 8.34 0.81
N GLU A 38 -11.65 7.83 0.21
CA GLU A 38 -11.65 6.55 -0.50
C GLU A 38 -11.73 5.40 0.52
N ALA A 39 -10.90 5.43 1.55
CA ALA A 39 -10.92 4.43 2.62
C ALA A 39 -12.26 4.39 3.35
N ALA A 40 -12.91 5.54 3.57
CA ALA A 40 -14.22 5.61 4.21
C ALA A 40 -15.35 4.94 3.42
N ARG A 41 -15.15 4.70 2.11
CA ARG A 41 -16.12 4.04 1.22
C ARG A 41 -15.77 2.61 0.89
N LEU A 42 -14.63 2.10 1.39
CA LEU A 42 -14.22 0.73 1.11
C LEU A 42 -15.17 -0.27 1.77
N GLU A 43 -15.62 -1.20 0.97
CA GLU A 43 -16.41 -2.36 1.35
C GLU A 43 -15.54 -3.62 1.32
N PHE A 44 -15.97 -4.68 2.00
CA PHE A 44 -15.21 -5.93 2.01
C PHE A 44 -15.02 -6.55 0.62
N ARG A 45 -16.00 -6.37 -0.28
CA ARG A 45 -15.90 -6.83 -1.67
C ARG A 45 -14.85 -6.10 -2.51
N ASP A 46 -14.41 -4.92 -2.08
CA ASP A 46 -13.44 -4.10 -2.81
C ASP A 46 -11.99 -4.54 -2.57
N VAL A 47 -11.75 -5.46 -1.64
CA VAL A 47 -10.40 -5.86 -1.23
C VAL A 47 -10.21 -7.34 -1.43
N THR A 48 -9.25 -7.69 -2.29
CA THR A 48 -8.86 -9.08 -2.55
C THR A 48 -7.42 -9.31 -2.13
N ILE A 49 -7.17 -10.42 -1.42
CA ILE A 49 -5.81 -10.87 -1.11
C ILE A 49 -5.30 -11.66 -2.32
N VAL A 50 -4.21 -11.19 -2.91
CA VAL A 50 -3.60 -11.81 -4.09
C VAL A 50 -2.11 -12.06 -3.87
N GLN A 51 -1.56 -13.05 -4.58
CA GLN A 51 -0.12 -13.19 -4.71
C GLN A 51 0.33 -12.43 -5.96
N ASP A 52 1.23 -11.46 -5.77
CA ASP A 52 1.78 -10.69 -6.88
C ASP A 52 2.77 -11.55 -7.69
N TRP A 53 2.59 -11.57 -9.02
CA TRP A 53 3.39 -12.44 -9.90
C TRP A 53 4.85 -12.04 -9.98
N ASP A 54 5.14 -10.73 -9.89
CA ASP A 54 6.50 -10.21 -10.08
C ASP A 54 7.34 -10.36 -8.80
N THR A 55 6.76 -10.02 -7.65
CA THR A 55 7.46 -10.03 -6.36
C THR A 55 7.27 -11.32 -5.58
N GLN A 56 6.28 -12.16 -5.95
CA GLN A 56 5.83 -13.34 -5.20
C GLN A 56 5.32 -13.02 -3.78
N GLU A 57 5.12 -11.76 -3.47
CA GLU A 57 4.56 -11.33 -2.19
C GLU A 57 3.03 -11.42 -2.19
N THR A 58 2.47 -11.72 -1.02
CA THR A 58 1.02 -11.63 -0.82
C THR A 58 0.68 -10.17 -0.51
N ILE A 59 -0.22 -9.57 -1.29
CA ILE A 59 -0.62 -8.17 -1.18
C ILE A 59 -2.14 -8.03 -1.24
N LEU A 60 -2.65 -6.82 -1.02
CA LEU A 60 -4.04 -6.47 -1.30
C LEU A 60 -4.15 -5.81 -2.67
N GLU A 61 -5.05 -6.30 -3.48
CA GLU A 61 -5.59 -5.59 -4.63
C GLU A 61 -6.91 -4.95 -4.21
N ILE A 62 -7.00 -3.61 -4.38
CA ILE A 62 -8.09 -2.81 -3.84
C ILE A 62 -8.75 -2.06 -4.98
N GLU A 63 -10.05 -2.30 -5.19
CA GLU A 63 -10.89 -1.48 -6.05
C GLU A 63 -11.29 -0.22 -5.31
N VAL A 64 -10.98 0.94 -5.88
CA VAL A 64 -11.19 2.23 -5.21
C VAL A 64 -12.18 3.06 -5.98
N ARG A 65 -13.25 3.46 -5.31
CA ARG A 65 -14.29 4.36 -5.83
C ARG A 65 -14.14 5.74 -5.21
N GLY A 66 -13.99 6.76 -6.02
CA GLY A 66 -13.80 8.14 -5.56
C GLY A 66 -14.34 9.17 -6.53
N LYS A 67 -14.12 10.45 -6.24
CA LYS A 67 -14.55 11.57 -7.10
C LYS A 67 -14.00 11.52 -8.53
N ARG A 68 -12.89 10.77 -8.74
CA ARG A 68 -12.22 10.61 -10.04
C ARG A 68 -12.57 9.29 -10.74
N GLY A 69 -13.68 8.66 -10.37
CA GLY A 69 -14.10 7.36 -10.89
C GLY A 69 -13.56 6.18 -10.10
N THR A 70 -13.67 5.01 -10.72
CA THR A 70 -13.16 3.74 -10.19
C THR A 70 -11.72 3.53 -10.62
N GLY A 71 -10.91 2.95 -9.77
CA GLY A 71 -9.53 2.58 -10.05
C GLY A 71 -9.05 1.51 -9.10
N TYR A 72 -7.84 1.02 -9.33
CA TYR A 72 -7.23 -0.02 -8.50
C TYR A 72 -5.97 0.51 -7.84
N CYS A 73 -5.67 0.00 -6.64
CA CYS A 73 -4.36 0.14 -6.03
C CYS A 73 -3.89 -1.18 -5.44
N LYS A 74 -2.58 -1.36 -5.42
CA LYS A 74 -1.90 -2.46 -4.74
C LYS A 74 -1.30 -1.97 -3.43
N SER A 75 -1.41 -2.76 -2.38
CA SER A 75 -0.82 -2.45 -1.09
C SER A 75 0.62 -2.95 -0.99
N THR A 76 1.28 -2.65 0.12
CA THR A 76 2.43 -3.42 0.57
C THR A 76 1.99 -4.73 1.22
N ALA A 77 2.91 -5.67 1.43
CA ALA A 77 2.61 -6.97 2.04
C ALA A 77 2.07 -6.84 3.48
N GLU A 78 2.56 -5.85 4.23
CA GLU A 78 2.15 -5.61 5.63
C GLU A 78 0.66 -5.25 5.78
N ALA A 79 0.03 -4.73 4.72
CA ALA A 79 -1.41 -4.43 4.74
C ALA A 79 -2.28 -5.68 4.85
N VAL A 80 -1.79 -6.85 4.44
CA VAL A 80 -2.54 -8.11 4.45
C VAL A 80 -2.92 -8.50 5.86
N ASP A 81 -1.98 -8.46 6.78
CA ASP A 81 -2.25 -8.82 8.18
C ASP A 81 -3.15 -7.78 8.87
N VAL A 82 -3.04 -6.52 8.48
CA VAL A 82 -3.96 -5.47 8.93
C VAL A 82 -5.39 -5.79 8.47
N PHE A 83 -5.57 -6.12 7.20
CA PHE A 83 -6.87 -6.47 6.64
C PHE A 83 -7.46 -7.75 7.27
N ARG A 84 -6.63 -8.77 7.51
CA ARG A 84 -7.04 -9.99 8.23
C ARG A 84 -7.53 -9.68 9.64
N ARG A 85 -6.84 -8.79 10.38
CA ARG A 85 -7.28 -8.36 11.72
C ARG A 85 -8.59 -7.58 11.68
N LEU A 86 -8.77 -6.67 10.71
CA LEU A 86 -10.01 -5.94 10.50
C LEU A 86 -11.18 -6.91 10.26
N SER A 87 -11.00 -7.85 9.34
CA SER A 87 -12.00 -8.88 9.02
C SER A 87 -12.33 -9.76 10.23
N ALA A 88 -11.32 -10.25 10.95
CA ALA A 88 -11.52 -11.09 12.13
C ALA A 88 -12.22 -10.33 13.27
N ARG A 89 -11.96 -9.03 13.42
CA ARG A 89 -12.63 -8.19 14.43
C ARG A 89 -14.10 -7.98 14.10
N GLN A 90 -14.42 -7.78 12.82
CA GLN A 90 -15.79 -7.64 12.36
C GLN A 90 -16.57 -8.95 12.55
N ARG A 91 -15.99 -10.09 12.17
CA ARG A 91 -16.58 -11.43 12.34
C ARG A 91 -16.95 -11.76 13.79
N LYS A 92 -16.19 -11.28 14.77
CA LYS A 92 -16.53 -11.45 16.18
C LYS A 92 -17.84 -10.77 16.58
N ARG A 93 -18.30 -9.79 15.83
CA ARG A 93 -19.57 -9.07 16.07
C ARG A 93 -20.68 -9.61 15.18
N GLN A 94 -20.40 -9.75 13.91
CA GLN A 94 -21.27 -10.26 12.86
C GLN A 94 -20.41 -10.60 11.65
N GLU A 95 -20.72 -11.70 10.95
CA GLU A 95 -20.05 -12.00 9.68
C GLU A 95 -20.30 -10.88 8.68
N PRO A 96 -19.25 -10.22 8.17
CA PRO A 96 -19.43 -9.09 7.29
C PRO A 96 -19.96 -9.52 5.91
N GLY A 97 -20.98 -8.80 5.46
CA GLY A 97 -21.45 -8.92 4.09
C GLY A 97 -20.48 -8.26 3.10
N PRO A 98 -20.60 -8.58 1.81
CA PRO A 98 -19.72 -7.99 0.78
C PRO A 98 -19.78 -6.46 0.73
N THR A 99 -20.91 -5.87 1.04
CA THR A 99 -21.15 -4.41 1.00
C THR A 99 -20.95 -3.71 2.34
N ASP A 100 -20.57 -4.45 3.38
CA ASP A 100 -20.28 -3.84 4.68
C ASP A 100 -18.99 -3.02 4.61
N PRO A 101 -18.94 -1.85 5.28
CA PRO A 101 -17.75 -1.02 5.27
C PRO A 101 -16.62 -1.65 6.08
N ILE A 102 -15.39 -1.61 5.53
CA ILE A 102 -14.18 -2.04 6.25
C ILE A 102 -13.93 -1.15 7.48
N PHE A 103 -14.24 0.14 7.35
CA PHE A 103 -14.11 1.13 8.41
C PHE A 103 -15.49 1.68 8.81
N PRO A 104 -16.23 0.97 9.67
CA PRO A 104 -17.49 1.48 10.22
C PRO A 104 -17.28 2.82 10.93
N GLY A 105 -18.09 3.83 10.59
CA GLY A 105 -17.90 5.19 11.08
C GLY A 105 -16.98 6.07 10.22
N GLY A 106 -16.39 5.52 9.14
CA GLY A 106 -15.61 6.25 8.16
C GLY A 106 -14.24 6.72 8.68
N THR A 107 -13.85 7.95 8.34
CA THR A 107 -12.56 8.51 8.71
C THR A 107 -12.51 8.91 10.20
N PRO A 108 -11.59 8.37 11.02
CA PRO A 108 -11.53 8.61 12.47
C PRO A 108 -10.85 9.96 12.80
N ARG A 109 -11.45 11.08 12.36
CA ARG A 109 -10.83 12.42 12.45
C ARG A 109 -10.61 12.89 13.88
N GLU A 110 -11.58 12.71 14.75
CA GLU A 110 -11.50 13.13 16.15
C GLU A 110 -10.42 12.37 16.90
N LEU A 111 -10.43 11.05 16.79
CA LEU A 111 -9.43 10.21 17.45
C LEU A 111 -8.02 10.48 16.93
N MET A 112 -7.86 10.70 15.61
CA MET A 112 -6.58 11.14 15.03
C MET A 112 -6.13 12.49 15.63
N ASN A 113 -7.03 13.45 15.73
CA ASN A 113 -6.71 14.76 16.30
C ASN A 113 -6.28 14.68 17.76
N ASN A 114 -6.98 13.86 18.57
CA ASN A 114 -6.69 13.68 19.98
C ASN A 114 -5.32 13.00 20.18
N VAL A 115 -5.06 11.91 19.46
CA VAL A 115 -3.79 11.18 19.52
C VAL A 115 -2.63 12.05 19.06
N LEU A 116 -2.77 12.80 17.97
CA LEU A 116 -1.74 13.72 17.51
C LEU A 116 -1.49 14.87 18.53
N GLY A 117 -2.53 15.35 19.21
CA GLY A 117 -2.42 16.33 20.27
C GLY A 117 -1.68 15.80 21.50
N GLU A 118 -2.07 14.63 21.99
CA GLU A 118 -1.43 13.96 23.14
C GLU A 118 0.06 13.64 22.90
N LEU A 119 0.43 13.33 21.65
CA LEU A 119 1.80 13.04 21.25
C LEU A 119 2.61 14.28 20.84
N ASN A 120 2.04 15.49 20.90
CA ASN A 120 2.65 16.73 20.38
C ASN A 120 3.05 16.64 18.90
N LEU A 121 2.30 15.87 18.11
CA LEU A 121 2.52 15.65 16.68
C LEU A 121 1.48 16.35 15.79
N LYS A 122 0.65 17.24 16.36
CA LYS A 122 -0.44 17.89 15.65
C LYS A 122 0.01 18.77 14.49
N PHE A 123 1.16 19.38 14.66
CA PHE A 123 1.78 20.24 13.65
C PHE A 123 3.16 19.68 13.27
N ASP A 124 3.58 19.94 12.04
CA ASP A 124 4.96 19.69 11.61
C ASP A 124 5.89 20.86 12.01
N ARG A 125 7.13 20.80 11.53
CA ARG A 125 8.14 21.83 11.83
C ARG A 125 7.81 23.19 11.20
N GLU A 126 7.08 23.20 10.10
CA GLU A 126 6.62 24.36 9.36
C GLU A 126 5.28 24.91 9.87
N GLY A 127 4.72 24.31 10.93
CA GLY A 127 3.41 24.67 11.50
C GLY A 127 2.21 24.15 10.71
N CYS A 128 2.41 23.29 9.72
CA CYS A 128 1.32 22.68 8.95
C CYS A 128 0.63 21.58 9.77
N ARG A 129 -0.70 21.60 9.75
CA ARG A 129 -1.50 20.66 10.54
C ARG A 129 -1.51 19.26 9.94
N ARG A 130 -1.15 18.26 10.75
CA ARG A 130 -1.32 16.85 10.38
C ARG A 130 -2.77 16.37 10.55
N THR A 131 -3.21 15.52 9.63
CA THR A 131 -4.56 14.97 9.57
C THR A 131 -4.49 13.51 9.11
N CYS A 132 -5.64 12.83 8.96
CA CYS A 132 -5.68 11.50 8.34
C CYS A 132 -5.08 11.49 6.91
N TYR A 133 -5.09 12.62 6.21
CA TYR A 133 -4.47 12.73 4.89
C TYR A 133 -2.93 12.62 4.95
N SER A 134 -2.33 12.98 6.08
CA SER A 134 -0.87 12.87 6.29
C SER A 134 -0.36 11.43 6.22
N LEU A 135 -1.22 10.43 6.47
CA LEU A 135 -0.86 9.01 6.32
C LEU A 135 -0.55 8.67 4.86
N ARG A 136 -1.28 9.26 3.92
CA ARG A 136 -0.97 9.14 2.49
C ARG A 136 0.35 9.82 2.12
N HIS A 137 0.64 10.97 2.71
CA HIS A 137 1.96 11.61 2.54
C HIS A 137 3.06 10.69 3.05
N THR A 138 2.89 10.10 4.23
CA THR A 138 3.83 9.13 4.79
C THR A 138 4.06 7.94 3.84
N TYR A 139 2.99 7.35 3.29
CA TYR A 139 3.10 6.26 2.31
C TYR A 139 3.96 6.68 1.11
N ILE A 140 3.61 7.79 0.46
CA ILE A 140 4.32 8.27 -0.74
C ILE A 140 5.80 8.54 -0.43
N CYS A 141 6.09 9.29 0.64
CA CYS A 141 7.47 9.57 1.06
C CYS A 141 8.26 8.28 1.32
N THR A 142 7.67 7.34 2.06
CA THR A 142 8.35 6.06 2.37
C THR A 142 8.64 5.26 1.11
N ARG A 143 7.71 5.19 0.15
CA ARG A 143 7.93 4.48 -1.13
C ARG A 143 9.04 5.14 -1.94
N LEU A 144 9.04 6.47 -2.06
CA LEU A 144 10.09 7.22 -2.75
C LEU A 144 11.47 7.03 -2.08
N MET A 145 11.54 7.11 -0.76
CA MET A 145 12.78 6.88 0.00
C MET A 145 13.33 5.46 -0.16
N ASN A 146 12.45 4.48 -0.39
CA ASN A 146 12.82 3.09 -0.66
C ASN A 146 13.14 2.83 -2.15
N GLY A 147 13.20 3.88 -2.98
CA GLY A 147 13.58 3.78 -4.40
C GLY A 147 12.47 3.32 -5.34
N ALA A 148 11.21 3.38 -4.91
CA ALA A 148 10.10 3.03 -5.80
C ALA A 148 9.93 4.07 -6.92
N ASP A 149 9.58 3.60 -8.11
CA ASP A 149 9.38 4.45 -9.28
C ASP A 149 8.23 5.43 -9.09
N ILE A 150 8.48 6.72 -9.36
CA ILE A 150 7.53 7.82 -9.14
C ILE A 150 6.26 7.67 -9.98
N TYR A 151 6.37 7.15 -11.22
CA TYR A 151 5.23 6.94 -12.11
C TYR A 151 4.33 5.83 -11.57
N GLN A 152 4.93 4.74 -11.04
CA GLN A 152 4.18 3.65 -10.42
C GLN A 152 3.47 4.12 -9.14
N ILE A 153 4.14 4.93 -8.31
CA ILE A 153 3.51 5.52 -7.11
C ILE A 153 2.36 6.44 -7.52
N ALA A 154 2.57 7.30 -8.52
CA ALA A 154 1.54 8.22 -9.01
C ALA A 154 0.30 7.47 -9.50
N LYS A 155 0.50 6.41 -10.29
CA LYS A 155 -0.56 5.53 -10.80
C LYS A 155 -1.28 4.82 -9.65
N ASN A 156 -0.55 4.19 -8.75
CA ASN A 156 -1.10 3.47 -7.60
C ASN A 156 -1.91 4.40 -6.67
N CYS A 157 -1.41 5.59 -6.45
CA CYS A 157 -2.07 6.60 -5.63
C CYS A 157 -3.13 7.42 -6.38
N ARG A 158 -3.34 7.20 -7.67
CA ARG A 158 -4.27 7.97 -8.53
C ARG A 158 -4.03 9.47 -8.42
N THR A 159 -2.78 9.87 -8.56
CA THR A 159 -2.32 11.27 -8.60
C THR A 159 -1.41 11.48 -9.81
N SER A 160 -0.98 12.70 -10.06
CA SER A 160 0.02 12.96 -11.10
C SER A 160 1.43 12.99 -10.52
N VAL A 161 2.41 12.71 -11.36
CA VAL A 161 3.84 12.85 -11.01
C VAL A 161 4.15 14.27 -10.59
N GLU A 162 3.63 15.27 -11.32
CA GLU A 162 3.76 16.69 -11.00
C GLU A 162 3.31 17.02 -9.56
N MET A 163 2.20 16.41 -9.10
CA MET A 163 1.73 16.57 -7.72
C MET A 163 2.68 15.92 -6.72
N ILE A 164 3.28 14.80 -7.07
CA ILE A 164 4.29 14.17 -6.22
C ILE A 164 5.54 15.04 -6.17
N GLU A 165 6.04 15.50 -7.28
CA GLU A 165 7.20 16.40 -7.35
C GLU A 165 6.98 17.68 -6.55
N LYS A 166 5.84 18.33 -6.73
CA LYS A 166 5.51 19.58 -6.04
C LYS A 166 5.49 19.46 -4.51
N PHE A 167 4.98 18.36 -3.98
CA PHE A 167 4.75 18.21 -2.53
C PHE A 167 5.79 17.33 -1.83
N TYR A 168 6.56 16.52 -2.58
CA TYR A 168 7.45 15.51 -1.99
C TYR A 168 8.90 15.64 -2.46
N ALA A 169 9.16 16.33 -3.59
CA ALA A 169 10.52 16.45 -4.15
C ALA A 169 11.47 17.21 -3.23
N ALA A 170 10.97 18.13 -2.38
CA ALA A 170 11.78 18.83 -1.40
C ALA A 170 12.46 17.87 -0.38
N HIS A 171 11.92 16.64 -0.21
CA HIS A 171 12.47 15.61 0.65
C HIS A 171 13.33 14.59 -0.12
N LEU A 172 13.26 14.60 -1.44
CA LEU A 172 14.08 13.79 -2.32
C LEU A 172 15.27 14.63 -2.75
N LYS A 173 16.42 14.46 -2.08
CA LYS A 173 17.67 14.92 -2.66
C LYS A 173 17.79 14.23 -4.01
N THR A 174 17.75 15.00 -5.09
CA THR A 174 17.95 14.56 -6.47
C THR A 174 19.38 14.08 -6.63
N THR A 175 19.70 12.89 -6.14
CA THR A 175 20.86 12.14 -6.56
C THR A 175 20.47 11.46 -7.87
N LEU A 176 20.96 12.01 -8.99
CA LEU A 176 20.93 11.32 -10.27
C LEU A 176 21.70 10.01 -10.10
N ASP A 177 20.98 8.90 -10.05
CA ASP A 177 21.58 7.57 -9.98
C ASP A 177 21.73 7.05 -11.43
N ALA A 178 22.98 6.94 -11.87
CA ALA A 178 23.29 6.42 -13.20
C ALA A 178 22.75 4.99 -13.40
N SER A 179 22.66 4.18 -12.36
CA SER A 179 22.10 2.83 -12.42
C SER A 179 20.60 2.84 -12.68
N ALA A 180 19.88 3.80 -12.12
CA ALA A 180 18.45 4.00 -12.36
C ALA A 180 18.14 4.51 -13.78
N ILE A 181 19.09 5.25 -14.41
CA ILE A 181 18.96 5.75 -15.78
C ILE A 181 19.33 4.65 -16.79
N ASN A 182 20.33 3.82 -16.50
CA ASN A 182 20.86 2.81 -17.40
C ASN A 182 20.24 1.42 -17.21
N VAL A 183 18.99 1.34 -16.84
CA VAL A 183 18.26 0.07 -16.68
C VAL A 183 18.16 -0.64 -18.03
N ARG A 184 18.83 -1.80 -18.15
CA ARG A 184 18.65 -2.72 -19.28
C ARG A 184 17.59 -3.76 -18.90
N LYS A 185 16.51 -3.85 -19.68
CA LYS A 185 15.58 -4.99 -19.55
C LYS A 185 16.36 -6.26 -19.85
N SER A 186 16.45 -7.19 -18.89
CA SER A 186 16.96 -8.52 -19.18
C SER A 186 16.00 -9.18 -20.17
N THR A 187 16.47 -9.40 -21.39
CA THR A 187 15.74 -10.22 -22.36
C THR A 187 15.81 -11.66 -21.82
N LYS A 188 14.72 -12.17 -21.28
CA LYS A 188 14.60 -13.61 -21.01
C LYS A 188 14.68 -14.30 -22.34
N LEU A 189 15.85 -14.83 -22.69
CA LEU A 189 16.03 -15.76 -23.79
C LEU A 189 15.25 -17.01 -23.43
N THR A 190 14.06 -17.16 -23.99
CA THR A 190 13.37 -18.43 -24.02
C THR A 190 14.17 -19.34 -24.95
N PHE A 191 15.00 -20.20 -24.38
CA PHE A 191 15.55 -21.33 -25.12
C PHE A 191 14.36 -22.22 -25.51
N ARG A 192 13.93 -22.13 -26.77
CA ARG A 192 13.15 -23.19 -27.39
C ARG A 192 14.09 -24.39 -27.53
N ASN A 193 13.83 -25.45 -26.76
CA ASN A 193 14.39 -26.76 -27.01
C ASN A 193 13.88 -27.24 -28.39
N GLY A 194 14.61 -26.92 -29.42
CA GLY A 194 14.45 -27.47 -30.75
C GLY A 194 15.66 -28.38 -30.98
N SER A 195 15.42 -29.67 -31.01
CA SER A 195 16.32 -30.68 -31.49
C SER A 195 16.57 -30.48 -32.98
N ASP A 196 17.62 -29.73 -33.32
CA ASP A 196 18.17 -29.71 -34.66
C ASP A 196 19.56 -30.37 -34.60
N THR A 197 19.61 -31.64 -35.07
CA THR A 197 20.81 -32.39 -35.38
C THR A 197 21.58 -31.66 -36.51
N LEU A 198 22.77 -31.21 -36.17
CA LEU A 198 23.75 -30.69 -37.17
C LEU A 198 24.20 -31.87 -38.04
N PRO A 199 24.26 -31.71 -39.38
CA PRO A 199 24.89 -32.70 -40.26
C PRO A 199 26.41 -32.68 -40.07
N ALA A 200 27.01 -33.88 -39.96
CA ALA A 200 28.44 -34.10 -39.85
C ALA A 200 29.17 -33.53 -41.08
N GLN A 201 30.11 -32.64 -40.85
CA GLN A 201 31.08 -32.21 -41.88
C GLN A 201 32.17 -33.28 -42.01
N ALA A 202 32.36 -33.77 -43.22
CA ALA A 202 33.44 -34.66 -43.63
C ALA A 202 34.81 -33.96 -43.57
N PRO A 203 35.90 -34.67 -43.26
CA PRO A 203 37.22 -34.07 -43.17
C PRO A 203 37.78 -33.79 -44.57
N ALA A 204 38.27 -32.55 -44.78
CA ALA A 204 39.02 -32.15 -46.00
C ALA A 204 40.38 -32.83 -46.00
N ALA A 205 40.69 -33.54 -47.09
CA ALA A 205 41.95 -34.14 -47.36
C ALA A 205 43.01 -33.08 -47.64
N LEU A 206 44.16 -33.18 -47.00
CA LEU A 206 45.42 -32.54 -47.32
C LEU A 206 46.00 -33.28 -48.54
N SER A 207 46.29 -32.55 -49.57
CA SER A 207 47.22 -33.03 -50.61
C SER A 207 48.13 -31.87 -51.11
N SER A 208 49.41 -32.10 -50.88
CA SER A 208 50.60 -31.68 -51.62
C SER A 208 50.82 -30.17 -51.89
#